data_96d73205b4da84c9d212fb3b87696213
#
_entry.id   96d73205b4da84c9d212fb3b87696213
#
_cell.length_a   1.000
_cell.length_b   1.000
_cell.length_c   1.000
_cell.angle_alpha   90.00
_cell.angle_beta   90.00
_cell.angle_gamma   90.00
#
_symmetry.space_group_name_H-M   'P 1'
#
loop_
_entity.id
_entity.type
_entity.pdbx_description
1 polymer ?
#
loop_
_entity_poly.entity_id
_entity_poly.type
_entity_poly.pdbx_seq_one_letter_code
_entity_poly.pdbx_strand_id
1 'polypeptide(L)'
;MDRTGTRRVVALAVGALLAFTLAACGSDEPSGGTTGGGGQKWVIGVSNTLVGNGWREEMICSVKAEALVSGKVSKVVVANRNGGPTEQIADLRSLISRGVNAIVVNPSDREKLNPVIKQAKDKGIVVVAVDQAVSAPEAYVATNDQVAYGRLGGEWLAKAIGGKGNVVEMRGIAGVPADDDRHKGFTEALAGYPDIKVVKEVFTGWDYSKGGQQALDLLNSATKIDGIWTSGIDYTVVKAFQTLNKQYVPIVGADNNEFLNQLLTLNAKGLKGAAVTNPATIGGVGTSIALDVLDGKQVPREALLTPQVWDYDTGKDQLEKNYFADRDPTYSSQVQVTPYTHYTPEQLFACKGPGE
;
A
#
# COMPACT_ATOMS: atom_id res chain seq x y z
N MET A 1 -37.88 70.67 -0.09
CA MET A 1 -38.50 70.74 1.26
C MET A 1 -37.50 70.03 2.16
N ASP A 2 -36.58 70.79 2.68
CA ASP A 2 -36.58 71.48 3.96
C ASP A 2 -36.41 70.49 5.11
N ARG A 3 -35.49 70.52 5.98
CA ARG A 3 -34.58 71.47 6.66
C ARG A 3 -33.84 70.66 7.74
N THR A 4 -32.58 70.77 7.82
CA THR A 4 -31.77 71.43 8.86
C THR A 4 -31.93 70.84 10.29
N GLY A 5 -30.93 70.66 11.13
CA GLY A 5 -29.70 71.36 11.37
C GLY A 5 -28.96 70.70 12.52
N THR A 6 -27.70 70.70 12.44
CA THR A 6 -26.70 71.48 13.17
C THR A 6 -26.76 71.53 14.71
N ARG A 7 -25.68 71.10 15.36
CA ARG A 7 -24.76 71.86 16.33
C ARG A 7 -24.08 70.82 17.24
N ARG A 8 -22.77 70.64 17.19
CA ARG A 8 -21.64 71.33 17.84
C ARG A 8 -21.76 71.50 19.33
N VAL A 9 -20.75 71.02 20.05
CA VAL A 9 -19.90 71.66 21.05
C VAL A 9 -19.05 70.57 21.72
N VAL A 10 -17.74 70.40 21.56
CA VAL A 10 -16.52 71.05 22.06
C VAL A 10 -16.47 71.24 23.64
N ALA A 11 -15.48 70.61 24.23
CA ALA A 11 -14.52 71.08 25.26
C ALA A 11 -13.78 69.89 25.86
N LEU A 12 -12.46 69.73 25.68
CA LEU A 12 -11.34 70.28 26.42
C LEU A 12 -11.41 69.93 27.95
N ALA A 13 -10.47 69.28 28.58
CA ALA A 13 -9.03 69.39 28.67
C ALA A 13 -8.54 68.74 29.99
N VAL A 14 -7.21 68.52 30.07
CA VAL A 14 -6.33 68.53 31.27
C VAL A 14 -6.38 67.28 32.15
N GLY A 15 -5.41 66.41 32.24
CA GLY A 15 -3.99 66.60 32.53
C GLY A 15 -3.67 66.26 33.96
N ALA A 16 -2.91 65.19 34.21
CA ALA A 16 -1.98 65.17 35.36
C ALA A 16 -1.07 63.94 35.30
N LEU A 17 0.20 64.18 35.12
CA LEU A 17 1.32 63.28 35.46
C LEU A 17 1.38 63.10 36.98
N LEU A 18 1.73 61.88 37.42
CA LEU A 18 2.56 61.72 38.62
C LEU A 18 3.32 60.41 38.58
N ALA A 19 4.62 60.53 38.74
CA ALA A 19 5.63 59.49 38.75
C ALA A 19 5.86 58.94 40.16
N PHE A 20 6.74 57.92 40.24
CA PHE A 20 7.42 57.31 41.41
C PHE A 20 6.58 56.19 42.10
N THR A 21 7.18 55.03 42.36
CA THR A 21 8.45 54.73 43.05
C THR A 21 8.90 53.30 42.75
N LEU A 22 10.22 53.12 42.70
CA LEU A 22 10.95 51.87 42.87
C LEU A 22 10.73 51.24 44.25
N ALA A 23 10.59 49.92 44.30
CA ALA A 23 11.18 49.08 45.36
C ALA A 23 11.05 47.59 45.03
N ALA A 24 12.10 46.94 44.94
CA ALA A 24 12.71 45.95 45.79
C ALA A 24 12.65 44.50 45.20
N CYS A 25 13.85 43.98 45.07
CA CYS A 25 14.29 42.63 44.87
C CYS A 25 13.43 41.54 45.52
N GLY A 26 12.98 40.61 44.72
CA GLY A 26 12.61 39.26 45.11
C GLY A 26 13.21 38.32 44.09
N SER A 27 14.23 37.59 44.52
CA SER A 27 14.84 36.50 43.79
C SER A 27 13.88 35.30 43.72
N ASP A 28 13.18 35.18 42.61
CA ASP A 28 12.49 33.93 42.26
C ASP A 28 13.26 33.27 41.09
N GLU A 29 13.75 32.10 41.37
CA GLU A 29 14.36 31.19 40.36
C GLU A 29 13.41 31.01 39.17
N PRO A 30 13.88 31.04 37.93
CA PRO A 30 13.05 30.64 36.82
C PRO A 30 12.83 29.15 36.94
N SER A 31 11.64 28.79 37.43
CA SER A 31 11.06 27.46 37.22
C SER A 31 11.16 27.14 35.71
N GLY A 32 12.07 26.26 35.38
CA GLY A 32 12.27 25.75 34.03
C GLY A 32 11.00 25.11 33.56
N GLY A 33 10.13 25.87 32.94
CA GLY A 33 9.08 25.36 32.11
C GLY A 33 9.78 24.66 30.95
N THR A 34 9.83 23.34 31.00
CA THR A 34 10.06 22.52 29.81
C THR A 34 8.97 22.89 28.80
N THR A 35 9.28 23.83 27.92
CA THR A 35 8.58 23.98 26.67
C THR A 35 8.80 22.67 25.91
N GLY A 36 7.86 21.76 26.09
CA GLY A 36 7.76 20.59 25.20
C GLY A 36 7.72 21.15 23.79
N GLY A 37 8.79 20.92 23.04
CA GLY A 37 8.90 21.31 21.64
C GLY A 37 7.80 20.63 20.83
N GLY A 38 6.68 21.32 20.67
CA GLY A 38 5.64 20.95 19.71
C GLY A 38 6.17 21.22 18.30
N GLY A 39 7.08 20.36 17.82
CA GLY A 39 7.51 20.40 16.41
C GLY A 39 6.29 20.38 15.50
N GLN A 40 6.38 21.09 14.39
CA GLN A 40 5.33 21.07 13.36
C GLN A 40 5.02 19.62 12.98
N LYS A 41 3.76 19.20 13.16
CA LYS A 41 3.32 17.86 12.80
C LYS A 41 2.82 17.85 11.36
N TRP A 42 3.25 16.86 10.60
CA TRP A 42 2.91 16.68 9.19
C TRP A 42 1.49 16.15 8.99
N VAL A 43 0.91 16.43 7.83
CA VAL A 43 -0.32 15.80 7.32
C VAL A 43 0.06 14.94 6.13
N ILE A 44 -0.29 13.66 6.17
CA ILE A 44 -0.02 12.69 5.10
C ILE A 44 -1.32 12.40 4.34
N GLY A 45 -1.29 12.53 3.02
CA GLY A 45 -2.35 12.08 2.13
C GLY A 45 -2.11 10.63 1.67
N VAL A 46 -3.17 9.86 1.50
CA VAL A 46 -3.13 8.52 0.88
C VAL A 46 -4.08 8.49 -0.30
N SER A 47 -3.64 7.94 -1.44
CA SER A 47 -4.50 7.70 -2.60
C SER A 47 -4.46 6.25 -3.02
N ASN A 48 -5.63 5.60 -3.01
CA ASN A 48 -5.85 4.22 -3.43
C ASN A 48 -7.10 4.11 -4.31
N THR A 49 -7.08 3.19 -5.29
CA THR A 49 -8.10 3.08 -6.35
C THR A 49 -8.79 1.73 -6.42
N LEU A 50 -8.66 0.91 -5.39
CA LEU A 50 -9.33 -0.40 -5.29
C LEU A 50 -9.81 -0.63 -3.86
N VAL A 51 -11.12 -0.60 -3.65
CA VAL A 51 -11.80 -0.85 -2.38
C VAL A 51 -12.30 -2.29 -2.31
N GLY A 52 -12.30 -2.88 -1.11
CA GLY A 52 -12.75 -4.24 -0.88
C GLY A 52 -11.69 -5.31 -1.17
N ASN A 53 -10.45 -4.90 -1.37
CA ASN A 53 -9.30 -5.79 -1.47
C ASN A 53 -8.46 -5.67 -0.18
N GLY A 54 -8.34 -6.76 0.59
CA GLY A 54 -7.70 -6.73 1.92
C GLY A 54 -6.25 -6.30 1.89
N TRP A 55 -5.49 -6.67 0.85
CA TRP A 55 -4.13 -6.18 0.67
C TRP A 55 -4.07 -4.64 0.58
N ARG A 56 -5.04 -4.03 -0.15
CA ARG A 56 -5.13 -2.56 -0.27
C ARG A 56 -5.54 -1.89 1.04
N GLU A 57 -6.45 -2.50 1.77
CA GLU A 57 -6.87 -1.99 3.09
C GLU A 57 -5.70 -2.08 4.09
N GLU A 58 -4.97 -3.19 4.11
CA GLU A 58 -3.78 -3.35 4.95
C GLU A 58 -2.67 -2.34 4.57
N MET A 59 -2.49 -2.06 3.28
CA MET A 59 -1.57 -1.01 2.82
C MET A 59 -1.93 0.34 3.44
N ILE A 60 -3.20 0.71 3.47
CA ILE A 60 -3.67 1.94 4.12
C ILE A 60 -3.42 1.88 5.63
N CYS A 61 -3.70 0.73 6.26
CA CYS A 61 -3.43 0.53 7.69
C CYS A 61 -1.95 0.69 8.03
N SER A 62 -1.06 0.21 7.16
CA SER A 62 0.39 0.36 7.35
C SER A 62 0.86 1.82 7.26
N VAL A 63 0.27 2.62 6.37
CA VAL A 63 0.50 4.08 6.34
C VAL A 63 0.07 4.72 7.65
N LYS A 64 -1.12 4.38 8.14
CA LYS A 64 -1.67 4.91 9.41
C LYS A 64 -0.81 4.52 10.60
N ALA A 65 -0.42 3.25 10.69
CA ALA A 65 0.40 2.73 11.78
C ALA A 65 1.78 3.41 11.82
N GLU A 66 2.46 3.51 10.67
CA GLU A 66 3.78 4.17 10.60
C GLU A 66 3.67 5.67 10.92
N ALA A 67 2.64 6.34 10.41
CA ALA A 67 2.36 7.73 10.76
C ALA A 67 2.14 7.91 12.27
N LEU A 68 1.43 6.99 12.93
CA LEU A 68 1.15 7.03 14.36
C LEU A 68 2.42 6.85 15.18
N VAL A 69 3.20 5.78 14.92
CA VAL A 69 4.40 5.47 15.72
C VAL A 69 5.53 6.47 15.51
N SER A 70 5.57 7.14 14.36
CA SER A 70 6.55 8.19 14.10
C SER A 70 6.45 9.38 15.09
N GLY A 71 5.27 9.61 15.65
CA GLY A 71 4.98 10.78 16.48
C GLY A 71 5.01 12.13 15.74
N LYS A 72 5.34 12.13 14.44
CA LYS A 72 5.57 13.33 13.62
C LYS A 72 4.36 13.76 12.79
N VAL A 73 3.35 12.90 12.70
CA VAL A 73 2.14 13.11 11.89
C VAL A 73 0.98 13.51 12.80
N SER A 74 0.23 14.53 12.40
CA SER A 74 -0.99 14.96 13.09
C SER A 74 -2.25 14.28 12.53
N LYS A 75 -2.22 13.93 11.23
CA LYS A 75 -3.38 13.36 10.55
C LYS A 75 -2.98 12.61 9.27
N VAL A 76 -3.69 11.52 8.99
CA VAL A 76 -3.70 10.84 7.68
C VAL A 76 -5.03 11.14 6.98
N VAL A 77 -4.96 11.63 5.74
CA VAL A 77 -6.13 11.95 4.91
C VAL A 77 -6.22 10.92 3.79
N VAL A 78 -7.22 10.07 3.83
CA VAL A 78 -7.35 8.94 2.89
C VAL A 78 -8.35 9.27 1.79
N ALA A 79 -7.93 9.13 0.53
CA ALA A 79 -8.78 9.05 -0.66
C ALA A 79 -8.78 7.58 -1.14
N ASN A 80 -9.84 6.85 -0.81
CA ASN A 80 -9.99 5.42 -1.09
C ASN A 80 -11.30 5.17 -1.80
N ARG A 81 -11.24 4.85 -3.10
CA ARG A 81 -12.41 4.52 -3.92
C ARG A 81 -12.03 3.66 -5.11
N ASN A 82 -13.00 2.98 -5.70
CA ASN A 82 -12.79 2.31 -6.98
C ASN A 82 -12.69 3.34 -8.10
N GLY A 83 -11.68 3.18 -8.96
CA GLY A 83 -11.48 4.09 -10.09
C GLY A 83 -10.20 3.82 -10.86
N GLY A 84 -10.05 4.53 -11.96
CA GLY A 84 -8.86 4.52 -12.80
C GLY A 84 -8.03 5.81 -12.65
N PRO A 85 -7.19 6.10 -13.65
CA PRO A 85 -6.31 7.28 -13.62
C PRO A 85 -7.07 8.62 -13.51
N THR A 86 -8.24 8.74 -14.14
CA THR A 86 -9.05 9.97 -14.10
C THR A 86 -9.52 10.29 -12.69
N GLU A 87 -10.07 9.29 -12.00
CA GLU A 87 -10.53 9.40 -10.63
C GLU A 87 -9.37 9.68 -9.69
N GLN A 88 -8.25 8.99 -9.89
CA GLN A 88 -7.06 9.17 -9.06
C GLN A 88 -6.42 10.55 -9.20
N ILE A 89 -6.39 11.11 -10.42
CA ILE A 89 -5.95 12.50 -10.64
C ILE A 89 -6.82 13.49 -9.86
N ALA A 90 -8.15 13.28 -9.82
CA ALA A 90 -9.05 14.13 -9.06
C ALA A 90 -8.79 14.01 -7.54
N ASP A 91 -8.53 12.80 -7.04
CA ASP A 91 -8.19 12.54 -5.64
C ASP A 91 -6.86 13.20 -5.25
N LEU A 92 -5.83 13.06 -6.08
CA LEU A 92 -4.53 13.70 -5.87
C LEU A 92 -4.67 15.23 -5.83
N ARG A 93 -5.45 15.84 -6.74
CA ARG A 93 -5.75 17.28 -6.70
C ARG A 93 -6.49 17.70 -5.43
N SER A 94 -7.42 16.87 -4.95
CA SER A 94 -8.11 17.11 -3.67
C SER A 94 -7.13 17.09 -2.50
N LEU A 95 -6.22 16.11 -2.43
CA LEU A 95 -5.19 16.05 -1.40
C LEU A 95 -4.25 17.26 -1.46
N ILE A 96 -3.82 17.66 -2.65
CA ILE A 96 -3.02 18.88 -2.88
C ILE A 96 -3.76 20.13 -2.36
N SER A 97 -5.06 20.25 -2.66
CA SER A 97 -5.88 21.39 -2.24
C SER A 97 -6.10 21.44 -0.72
N ARG A 98 -6.07 20.30 -0.05
CA ARG A 98 -6.14 20.19 1.42
C ARG A 98 -4.83 20.52 2.11
N GLY A 99 -3.77 20.79 1.37
CA GLY A 99 -2.48 21.21 1.91
C GLY A 99 -1.76 20.11 2.68
N VAL A 100 -1.87 18.84 2.25
CA VAL A 100 -1.06 17.75 2.82
C VAL A 100 0.42 18.00 2.54
N ASN A 101 1.29 17.53 3.43
CA ASN A 101 2.74 17.71 3.30
C ASN A 101 3.40 16.61 2.45
N ALA A 102 2.83 15.41 2.48
CA ALA A 102 3.24 14.32 1.60
C ALA A 102 2.03 13.50 1.15
N ILE A 103 2.18 12.79 0.03
CA ILE A 103 1.20 11.86 -0.52
C ILE A 103 1.86 10.51 -0.73
N VAL A 104 1.29 9.47 -0.11
CA VAL A 104 1.56 8.07 -0.41
C VAL A 104 0.50 7.60 -1.39
N VAL A 105 0.90 7.24 -2.60
CA VAL A 105 -0.01 6.86 -3.67
C VAL A 105 0.28 5.45 -4.18
N ASN A 106 -0.74 4.60 -4.27
CA ASN A 106 -0.67 3.35 -5.03
C ASN A 106 -1.20 3.65 -6.45
N PRO A 107 -0.31 3.82 -7.45
CA PRO A 107 -0.68 4.36 -8.75
C PRO A 107 -1.56 3.40 -9.56
N SER A 108 -2.58 3.94 -10.21
CA SER A 108 -3.41 3.20 -11.17
C SER A 108 -2.85 3.20 -12.61
N ASP A 109 -1.83 4.00 -12.86
CA ASP A 109 -1.20 4.14 -14.19
C ASP A 109 0.22 4.68 -14.02
N ARG A 110 1.15 4.19 -14.85
CA ARG A 110 2.58 4.53 -14.77
C ARG A 110 2.88 5.98 -15.18
N GLU A 111 2.12 6.53 -16.12
CA GLU A 111 2.45 7.79 -16.80
C GLU A 111 1.37 8.86 -16.64
N LYS A 112 0.09 8.48 -16.66
CA LYS A 112 -1.02 9.45 -16.65
C LYS A 112 -1.07 10.29 -15.39
N LEU A 113 -0.45 9.84 -14.29
CA LEU A 113 -0.37 10.59 -13.03
C LEU A 113 0.78 11.62 -13.01
N ASN A 114 1.73 11.56 -13.95
CA ASN A 114 2.91 12.42 -13.93
C ASN A 114 2.59 13.93 -13.84
N PRO A 115 1.60 14.47 -14.58
CA PRO A 115 1.31 15.92 -14.49
C PRO A 115 0.81 16.34 -13.10
N VAL A 116 -0.01 15.51 -12.42
CA VAL A 116 -0.50 15.86 -11.08
C VAL A 116 0.55 15.61 -10.00
N ILE A 117 1.46 14.65 -10.20
CA ILE A 117 2.63 14.43 -9.33
C ILE A 117 3.56 15.66 -9.41
N LYS A 118 3.84 16.14 -10.62
CA LYS A 118 4.59 17.39 -10.79
C LYS A 118 3.89 18.58 -10.12
N GLN A 119 2.57 18.70 -10.25
CA GLN A 119 1.79 19.75 -9.58
C GLN A 119 1.95 19.67 -8.05
N ALA A 120 1.97 18.48 -7.45
CA ALA A 120 2.21 18.30 -6.02
C ALA A 120 3.62 18.78 -5.66
N LYS A 121 4.64 18.36 -6.40
CA LYS A 121 6.04 18.77 -6.19
C LYS A 121 6.22 20.29 -6.29
N ASP A 122 5.59 20.95 -7.28
CA ASP A 122 5.66 22.40 -7.47
C ASP A 122 5.06 23.17 -6.26
N LYS A 123 4.22 22.52 -5.46
CA LYS A 123 3.66 23.03 -4.20
C LYS A 123 4.45 22.60 -2.94
N GLY A 124 5.60 21.95 -3.13
CA GLY A 124 6.43 21.49 -2.02
C GLY A 124 5.93 20.21 -1.35
N ILE A 125 4.97 19.50 -1.96
CA ILE A 125 4.43 18.24 -1.43
C ILE A 125 5.32 17.08 -1.88
N VAL A 126 5.75 16.26 -0.92
CA VAL A 126 6.49 15.02 -1.20
C VAL A 126 5.53 13.96 -1.75
N VAL A 127 5.89 13.31 -2.84
CA VAL A 127 5.10 12.20 -3.39
C VAL A 127 5.91 10.92 -3.37
N VAL A 128 5.35 9.87 -2.78
CA VAL A 128 5.91 8.51 -2.76
C VAL A 128 4.91 7.57 -3.40
N ALA A 129 5.28 7.01 -4.55
CA ALA A 129 4.54 5.92 -5.19
C ALA A 129 4.89 4.60 -4.49
N VAL A 130 3.88 3.81 -4.12
CA VAL A 130 4.08 2.54 -3.42
C VAL A 130 3.51 1.36 -4.20
N ASP A 131 4.15 0.19 -4.07
CA ASP A 131 3.80 -1.08 -4.74
C ASP A 131 4.00 -1.04 -6.26
N GLN A 132 3.55 0.02 -6.90
CA GLN A 132 3.60 0.22 -8.34
C GLN A 132 4.41 1.47 -8.67
N ALA A 133 5.29 1.38 -9.66
CA ALA A 133 6.14 2.48 -10.07
C ALA A 133 5.39 3.47 -10.98
N VAL A 134 5.75 4.74 -10.88
CA VAL A 134 5.42 5.80 -11.84
C VAL A 134 6.68 6.23 -12.59
N SER A 135 6.52 6.84 -13.75
CA SER A 135 7.64 7.38 -14.52
C SER A 135 7.95 8.85 -14.18
N ALA A 136 7.20 9.47 -13.26
CA ALA A 136 7.44 10.84 -12.81
C ALA A 136 8.77 10.96 -12.04
N PRO A 137 9.76 11.73 -12.51
CA PRO A 137 11.04 11.89 -11.80
C PRO A 137 10.91 12.69 -10.50
N GLU A 138 9.78 13.35 -10.29
CA GLU A 138 9.47 14.09 -9.07
C GLU A 138 9.09 13.19 -7.89
N ALA A 139 8.57 11.98 -8.16
CA ALA A 139 8.18 11.04 -7.13
C ALA A 139 9.38 10.23 -6.59
N TYR A 140 9.27 9.84 -5.33
CA TYR A 140 9.99 8.69 -4.79
C TYR A 140 9.19 7.43 -5.10
N VAL A 141 9.85 6.29 -5.20
CA VAL A 141 9.20 5.01 -5.50
C VAL A 141 9.63 3.99 -4.45
N ALA A 142 8.66 3.37 -3.78
CA ALA A 142 8.86 2.18 -2.96
C ALA A 142 8.08 1.04 -3.60
N THR A 143 8.75 0.11 -4.25
CA THR A 143 8.11 -0.96 -5.01
C THR A 143 8.70 -2.32 -4.67
N ASN A 144 7.89 -3.36 -4.80
CA ASN A 144 8.41 -4.71 -4.90
C ASN A 144 8.94 -4.91 -6.34
N ASP A 145 9.97 -5.74 -6.54
CA ASP A 145 10.38 -6.14 -7.89
C ASP A 145 9.28 -7.01 -8.52
N GLN A 146 8.33 -6.35 -9.18
CA GLN A 146 7.15 -7.01 -9.73
C GLN A 146 7.49 -7.92 -10.92
N VAL A 147 8.57 -7.62 -11.67
CA VAL A 147 9.07 -8.51 -12.72
C VAL A 147 9.67 -9.78 -12.09
N ALA A 148 10.50 -9.62 -11.06
CA ALA A 148 11.02 -10.77 -10.31
C ALA A 148 9.90 -11.58 -9.65
N TYR A 149 8.84 -10.93 -9.13
CA TYR A 149 7.65 -11.61 -8.61
C TYR A 149 7.05 -12.57 -9.65
N GLY A 150 6.75 -12.06 -10.84
CA GLY A 150 6.20 -12.87 -11.94
C GLY A 150 7.12 -14.01 -12.35
N ARG A 151 8.42 -13.70 -12.50
CA ARG A 151 9.44 -14.69 -12.89
C ARG A 151 9.60 -15.79 -11.85
N LEU A 152 9.76 -15.46 -10.58
CA LEU A 152 9.91 -16.46 -9.51
C LEU A 152 8.72 -17.40 -9.42
N GLY A 153 7.49 -16.87 -9.50
CA GLY A 153 6.29 -17.69 -9.52
C GLY A 153 6.20 -18.57 -10.78
N GLY A 154 6.54 -18.03 -11.95
CA GLY A 154 6.57 -18.77 -13.22
C GLY A 154 7.59 -19.91 -13.20
N GLU A 155 8.81 -19.66 -12.73
CA GLU A 155 9.86 -20.68 -12.59
C GLU A 155 9.47 -21.79 -11.61
N TRP A 156 8.87 -21.43 -10.47
CA TRP A 156 8.40 -22.40 -9.50
C TRP A 156 7.31 -23.28 -10.13
N LEU A 157 6.32 -22.67 -10.78
CA LEU A 157 5.22 -23.41 -11.43
C LEU A 157 5.73 -24.35 -12.51
N ALA A 158 6.64 -23.87 -13.38
CA ALA A 158 7.24 -24.66 -14.43
C ALA A 158 7.96 -25.91 -13.88
N LYS A 159 8.72 -25.76 -12.80
CA LYS A 159 9.39 -26.88 -12.11
C LYS A 159 8.37 -27.84 -11.49
N ALA A 160 7.34 -27.32 -10.83
CA ALA A 160 6.33 -28.10 -10.13
C ALA A 160 5.52 -29.00 -11.07
N ILE A 161 5.29 -28.58 -12.34
CA ILE A 161 4.61 -29.38 -13.37
C ILE A 161 5.57 -30.19 -14.25
N GLY A 162 6.88 -30.21 -13.93
CA GLY A 162 7.88 -31.00 -14.67
C GLY A 162 8.25 -30.43 -16.03
N GLY A 163 8.15 -29.11 -16.23
CA GLY A 163 8.60 -28.40 -17.42
C GLY A 163 7.68 -28.54 -18.65
N LYS A 164 6.50 -29.13 -18.53
CA LYS A 164 5.53 -29.32 -19.61
C LYS A 164 4.09 -29.33 -19.12
N GLY A 165 3.15 -28.92 -19.96
CA GLY A 165 1.71 -28.97 -19.66
C GLY A 165 1.00 -27.66 -19.96
N ASN A 166 -0.27 -27.61 -19.57
CA ASN A 166 -1.15 -26.48 -19.80
C ASN A 166 -1.29 -25.68 -18.51
N VAL A 167 -0.98 -24.39 -18.56
CA VAL A 167 -1.13 -23.49 -17.42
C VAL A 167 -2.18 -22.41 -17.70
N VAL A 168 -2.79 -21.93 -16.64
CA VAL A 168 -3.70 -20.79 -16.66
C VAL A 168 -3.01 -19.62 -15.93
N GLU A 169 -3.07 -18.43 -16.51
CA GLU A 169 -2.65 -17.18 -15.89
C GLU A 169 -3.88 -16.38 -15.47
N MET A 170 -4.04 -16.17 -14.14
CA MET A 170 -5.12 -15.39 -13.57
C MET A 170 -4.54 -14.05 -13.09
N ARG A 171 -4.63 -13.04 -13.97
CA ARG A 171 -4.04 -11.71 -13.80
C ARG A 171 -4.88 -10.80 -12.92
N GLY A 172 -4.32 -9.63 -12.56
CA GLY A 172 -4.98 -8.58 -11.80
C GLY A 172 -5.86 -7.67 -12.67
N ILE A 173 -5.50 -6.39 -12.74
CA ILE A 173 -6.19 -5.35 -13.51
C ILE A 173 -5.34 -5.00 -14.72
N ALA A 174 -5.89 -5.13 -15.92
CA ALA A 174 -5.21 -4.84 -17.17
C ALA A 174 -4.69 -3.39 -17.22
N GLY A 175 -3.43 -3.20 -17.61
CA GLY A 175 -2.79 -1.89 -17.77
C GLY A 175 -2.36 -1.23 -16.46
N VAL A 176 -2.50 -1.92 -15.33
CA VAL A 176 -1.96 -1.48 -14.05
C VAL A 176 -0.50 -1.94 -13.94
N PRO A 177 0.45 -1.07 -13.53
CA PRO A 177 1.88 -1.37 -13.60
C PRO A 177 2.31 -2.69 -12.96
N ALA A 178 1.78 -3.03 -11.77
CA ALA A 178 2.12 -4.29 -11.11
C ALA A 178 1.64 -5.51 -11.89
N ASP A 179 0.47 -5.44 -12.52
CA ASP A 179 -0.05 -6.54 -13.34
C ASP A 179 0.81 -6.76 -14.59
N ASP A 180 1.13 -5.69 -15.30
CA ASP A 180 1.94 -5.75 -16.51
C ASP A 180 3.37 -6.25 -16.23
N ASP A 181 4.00 -5.77 -15.15
CA ASP A 181 5.34 -6.19 -14.76
C ASP A 181 5.37 -7.67 -14.30
N ARG A 182 4.36 -8.14 -13.58
CA ARG A 182 4.22 -9.54 -13.17
C ARG A 182 4.01 -10.45 -14.37
N HIS A 183 3.13 -10.08 -15.29
CA HIS A 183 2.90 -10.79 -16.55
C HIS A 183 4.20 -10.91 -17.36
N LYS A 184 4.94 -9.80 -17.48
CA LYS A 184 6.25 -9.80 -18.14
C LYS A 184 7.19 -10.85 -17.52
N GLY A 185 7.35 -10.82 -16.20
CA GLY A 185 8.22 -11.75 -15.49
C GLY A 185 7.77 -13.20 -15.64
N PHE A 186 6.47 -13.47 -15.54
CA PHE A 186 5.90 -14.80 -15.78
C PHE A 186 6.18 -15.31 -17.21
N THR A 187 5.96 -14.47 -18.21
CA THR A 187 6.22 -14.81 -19.61
C THR A 187 7.71 -15.08 -19.85
N GLU A 188 8.61 -14.25 -19.29
CA GLU A 188 10.06 -14.45 -19.36
C GLU A 188 10.47 -15.80 -18.75
N ALA A 189 9.89 -16.18 -17.62
CA ALA A 189 10.16 -17.48 -16.99
C ALA A 189 9.76 -18.64 -17.88
N LEU A 190 8.55 -18.59 -18.48
CA LEU A 190 8.05 -19.66 -19.32
C LEU A 190 8.78 -19.77 -20.66
N ALA A 191 9.47 -18.75 -21.14
CA ALA A 191 10.29 -18.81 -22.36
C ALA A 191 11.38 -19.90 -22.28
N GLY A 192 11.82 -20.27 -21.08
CA GLY A 192 12.73 -21.38 -20.82
C GLY A 192 12.09 -22.77 -20.87
N TYR A 193 10.76 -22.88 -21.04
CA TYR A 193 9.99 -24.13 -20.98
C TYR A 193 9.03 -24.27 -22.18
N PRO A 194 9.54 -24.58 -23.38
CA PRO A 194 8.74 -24.55 -24.63
C PRO A 194 7.56 -25.54 -24.67
N ASP A 195 7.58 -26.55 -23.80
CA ASP A 195 6.50 -27.54 -23.68
C ASP A 195 5.38 -27.10 -22.70
N ILE A 196 5.50 -25.94 -22.10
CA ILE A 196 4.43 -25.31 -21.30
C ILE A 196 3.61 -24.37 -22.20
N LYS A 197 2.29 -24.52 -22.14
CA LYS A 197 1.35 -23.66 -22.89
C LYS A 197 0.45 -22.89 -21.95
N VAL A 198 0.42 -21.57 -22.08
CA VAL A 198 -0.62 -20.75 -21.44
C VAL A 198 -1.90 -20.92 -22.25
N VAL A 199 -2.80 -21.77 -21.77
CA VAL A 199 -4.05 -22.13 -22.49
C VAL A 199 -5.18 -21.15 -22.21
N LYS A 200 -5.06 -20.36 -21.14
CA LYS A 200 -6.03 -19.34 -20.79
C LYS A 200 -5.36 -18.24 -19.97
N GLU A 201 -5.71 -17.01 -20.28
CA GLU A 201 -5.42 -15.80 -19.52
C GLU A 201 -6.75 -15.14 -19.16
N VAL A 202 -6.91 -14.74 -17.89
CA VAL A 202 -8.11 -14.05 -17.39
C VAL A 202 -7.74 -12.91 -16.46
N PHE A 203 -8.48 -11.80 -16.56
CA PHE A 203 -8.31 -10.66 -15.66
C PHE A 203 -9.33 -10.73 -14.51
N THR A 204 -8.84 -10.99 -13.32
CA THR A 204 -9.65 -11.12 -12.10
C THR A 204 -10.03 -9.75 -11.51
N GLY A 205 -9.25 -8.72 -11.82
CA GLY A 205 -9.40 -7.39 -11.21
C GLY A 205 -8.93 -7.36 -9.76
N TRP A 206 -8.21 -8.39 -9.28
CA TRP A 206 -7.90 -8.64 -7.87
C TRP A 206 -9.16 -8.66 -6.99
N ASP A 207 -10.30 -9.04 -7.59
CA ASP A 207 -11.57 -9.26 -6.92
C ASP A 207 -11.72 -10.74 -6.59
N TYR A 208 -11.79 -11.06 -5.30
CA TYR A 208 -11.84 -12.44 -4.81
C TYR A 208 -13.09 -13.19 -5.26
N SER A 209 -14.24 -12.51 -5.34
CA SER A 209 -15.49 -13.12 -5.79
C SER A 209 -15.45 -13.44 -7.27
N LYS A 210 -15.05 -12.45 -8.10
CA LYS A 210 -14.88 -12.61 -9.55
C LYS A 210 -13.84 -13.67 -9.87
N GLY A 211 -12.66 -13.61 -9.23
CA GLY A 211 -11.60 -14.59 -9.43
C GLY A 211 -12.00 -15.99 -9.01
N GLY A 212 -12.73 -16.14 -7.90
CA GLY A 212 -13.29 -17.42 -7.46
C GLY A 212 -14.30 -18.01 -8.46
N GLN A 213 -15.20 -17.17 -9.01
CA GLN A 213 -16.14 -17.62 -10.05
C GLN A 213 -15.41 -18.02 -11.33
N GLN A 214 -14.43 -17.22 -11.77
CA GLN A 214 -13.60 -17.57 -12.93
C GLN A 214 -12.84 -18.89 -12.73
N ALA A 215 -12.34 -19.15 -11.51
CA ALA A 215 -11.71 -20.43 -11.18
C ALA A 215 -12.68 -21.61 -11.28
N LEU A 216 -13.92 -21.48 -10.79
CA LEU A 216 -14.97 -22.49 -10.94
C LEU A 216 -15.27 -22.75 -12.42
N ASP A 217 -15.42 -21.70 -13.24
CA ASP A 217 -15.71 -21.82 -14.67
C ASP A 217 -14.57 -22.51 -15.41
N LEU A 218 -13.32 -22.14 -15.13
CA LEU A 218 -12.12 -22.77 -15.69
C LEU A 218 -12.04 -24.26 -15.34
N LEU A 219 -12.25 -24.60 -14.09
CA LEU A 219 -12.21 -25.99 -13.62
C LEU A 219 -13.36 -26.83 -14.14
N ASN A 220 -14.51 -26.26 -14.48
CA ASN A 220 -15.64 -26.93 -15.10
C ASN A 220 -15.55 -27.03 -16.64
N SER A 221 -14.59 -26.29 -17.24
CA SER A 221 -14.37 -26.38 -18.68
C SER A 221 -13.75 -27.71 -19.10
N ALA A 222 -13.81 -28.03 -20.40
CA ALA A 222 -13.12 -29.18 -20.96
C ALA A 222 -11.60 -28.98 -21.08
N THR A 223 -11.07 -27.85 -20.75
CA THR A 223 -9.65 -27.51 -20.84
C THR A 223 -8.87 -28.28 -19.78
N LYS A 224 -7.89 -29.07 -20.21
CA LYS A 224 -6.95 -29.69 -19.28
C LYS A 224 -6.04 -28.59 -18.69
N ILE A 225 -5.97 -28.50 -17.38
CA ILE A 225 -5.13 -27.56 -16.63
C ILE A 225 -4.15 -28.37 -15.79
N ASP A 226 -2.85 -28.12 -15.95
CA ASP A 226 -1.77 -28.79 -15.23
C ASP A 226 -1.17 -27.87 -14.14
N GLY A 227 -1.43 -26.55 -14.19
CA GLY A 227 -1.00 -25.60 -13.20
C GLY A 227 -1.69 -24.25 -13.33
N ILE A 228 -1.75 -23.48 -12.23
CA ILE A 228 -2.38 -22.15 -12.19
C ILE A 228 -1.40 -21.17 -11.57
N TRP A 229 -1.16 -20.07 -12.29
CA TRP A 229 -0.49 -18.89 -11.74
C TRP A 229 -1.52 -17.80 -11.47
N THR A 230 -1.46 -17.22 -10.28
CA THR A 230 -2.29 -16.09 -9.88
C THR A 230 -1.49 -15.11 -9.03
N SER A 231 -2.02 -13.92 -8.82
CA SER A 231 -1.33 -12.87 -8.07
C SER A 231 -2.27 -12.12 -7.13
N GLY A 232 -2.84 -12.81 -6.14
CA GLY A 232 -3.62 -12.21 -5.08
C GLY A 232 -5.09 -12.61 -4.98
N ILE A 233 -5.53 -13.65 -5.73
CA ILE A 233 -6.86 -14.27 -5.55
C ILE A 233 -6.75 -15.77 -5.24
N ASP A 234 -5.59 -16.22 -4.88
CA ASP A 234 -5.09 -17.58 -4.79
C ASP A 234 -5.91 -18.47 -3.87
N TYR A 235 -6.28 -18.03 -2.69
CA TYR A 235 -7.07 -18.83 -1.78
C TYR A 235 -8.47 -19.16 -2.32
N THR A 236 -9.03 -18.29 -3.18
CA THR A 236 -10.32 -18.56 -3.83
C THR A 236 -10.20 -19.61 -4.94
N VAL A 237 -9.03 -19.68 -5.60
CA VAL A 237 -8.72 -20.75 -6.55
C VAL A 237 -8.67 -22.09 -5.83
N VAL A 238 -7.99 -22.18 -4.68
CA VAL A 238 -7.97 -23.42 -3.87
C VAL A 238 -9.38 -23.80 -3.43
N LYS A 239 -10.20 -22.83 -2.99
CA LYS A 239 -11.61 -23.07 -2.63
C LYS A 239 -12.44 -23.60 -3.80
N ALA A 240 -12.16 -23.17 -5.04
CA ALA A 240 -12.86 -23.69 -6.23
C ALA A 240 -12.59 -25.19 -6.43
N PHE A 241 -11.35 -25.65 -6.23
CA PHE A 241 -11.03 -27.10 -6.24
C PHE A 241 -11.79 -27.86 -5.17
N GLN A 242 -11.86 -27.32 -3.95
CA GLN A 242 -12.61 -27.93 -2.83
C GLN A 242 -14.10 -28.01 -3.15
N THR A 243 -14.70 -26.92 -3.64
CA THR A 243 -16.12 -26.85 -3.99
C THR A 243 -16.49 -27.89 -5.04
N LEU A 244 -15.63 -28.11 -6.03
CA LEU A 244 -15.85 -29.07 -7.11
C LEU A 244 -15.34 -30.49 -6.79
N ASN A 245 -14.78 -30.69 -5.60
CA ASN A 245 -14.15 -31.96 -5.19
C ASN A 245 -13.15 -32.48 -6.24
N LYS A 246 -12.33 -31.59 -6.80
CA LYS A 246 -11.30 -31.91 -7.78
C LYS A 246 -9.93 -32.04 -7.14
N GLN A 247 -9.08 -32.87 -7.74
CA GLN A 247 -7.67 -32.96 -7.37
C GLN A 247 -6.97 -31.63 -7.66
N TYR A 248 -6.13 -31.19 -6.73
CA TYR A 248 -5.33 -29.97 -6.91
C TYR A 248 -4.30 -30.15 -8.03
N VAL A 249 -4.06 -29.08 -8.74
CA VAL A 249 -2.84 -28.89 -9.56
C VAL A 249 -1.91 -27.94 -8.81
N PRO A 250 -0.62 -27.82 -9.17
CA PRO A 250 0.25 -26.78 -8.62
C PRO A 250 -0.33 -25.37 -8.79
N ILE A 251 -0.33 -24.59 -7.73
CA ILE A 251 -0.89 -23.22 -7.68
C ILE A 251 0.17 -22.28 -7.15
N VAL A 252 0.43 -21.20 -7.90
CA VAL A 252 1.22 -20.05 -7.42
C VAL A 252 0.29 -18.91 -7.08
N GLY A 253 0.54 -18.25 -5.98
CA GLY A 253 -0.23 -17.11 -5.53
C GLY A 253 0.61 -16.06 -4.80
N ALA A 254 -0.06 -15.04 -4.28
CA ALA A 254 0.53 -14.07 -3.37
C ALA A 254 0.62 -14.64 -1.93
N ASP A 255 1.29 -13.90 -1.07
CA ASP A 255 1.48 -14.24 0.34
C ASP A 255 0.31 -13.82 1.22
N ASN A 256 -0.94 -14.00 0.77
CA ASN A 256 -2.08 -13.68 1.62
C ASN A 256 -2.30 -14.76 2.71
N ASN A 257 -2.88 -14.32 3.81
CA ASN A 257 -2.96 -15.08 5.05
C ASN A 257 -3.68 -16.44 4.89
N GLU A 258 -4.80 -16.47 4.17
CA GLU A 258 -5.54 -17.72 3.96
C GLU A 258 -4.84 -18.68 2.99
N PHE A 259 -4.10 -18.15 2.00
CA PHE A 259 -3.34 -19.04 1.12
C PHE A 259 -2.18 -19.71 1.86
N LEU A 260 -1.51 -18.98 2.77
CA LEU A 260 -0.52 -19.59 3.64
C LEU A 260 -1.12 -20.71 4.50
N ASN A 261 -2.30 -20.48 5.11
CA ASN A 261 -3.04 -21.49 5.85
C ASN A 261 -3.33 -22.72 4.99
N GLN A 262 -3.78 -22.51 3.76
CA GLN A 262 -4.08 -23.61 2.84
C GLN A 262 -2.83 -24.39 2.45
N LEU A 263 -1.72 -23.74 2.18
CA LEU A 263 -0.43 -24.39 1.91
C LEU A 263 0.03 -25.24 3.09
N LEU A 264 -0.16 -24.78 4.32
CA LEU A 264 0.19 -25.52 5.54
C LEU A 264 -0.76 -26.72 5.79
N THR A 265 -2.07 -26.52 5.64
CA THR A 265 -3.07 -27.47 6.13
C THR A 265 -3.54 -28.46 5.06
N LEU A 266 -3.42 -28.12 3.76
CA LEU A 266 -3.87 -28.94 2.65
C LEU A 266 -2.74 -29.67 1.90
N ASN A 267 -1.49 -29.46 2.28
CA ASN A 267 -0.34 -30.16 1.68
C ASN A 267 -0.52 -31.68 1.76
N ALA A 268 -0.89 -32.22 2.93
CA ALA A 268 -1.15 -33.65 3.10
C ALA A 268 -2.36 -34.17 2.28
N LYS A 269 -3.21 -33.27 1.76
CA LYS A 269 -4.34 -33.57 0.87
C LYS A 269 -3.98 -33.37 -0.59
N GLY A 270 -2.71 -33.16 -0.91
CA GLY A 270 -2.18 -33.06 -2.26
C GLY A 270 -2.08 -31.64 -2.84
N LEU A 271 -2.38 -30.58 -2.06
CA LEU A 271 -2.13 -29.21 -2.51
C LEU A 271 -0.62 -28.96 -2.57
N LYS A 272 -0.10 -28.72 -3.75
CA LYS A 272 1.22 -28.14 -3.97
C LYS A 272 1.06 -26.70 -4.40
N GLY A 273 1.78 -25.80 -3.78
CA GLY A 273 1.70 -24.38 -4.14
C GLY A 273 2.83 -23.57 -3.54
N ALA A 274 2.98 -22.37 -4.06
CA ALA A 274 3.95 -21.40 -3.57
C ALA A 274 3.32 -20.02 -3.47
N ALA A 275 3.61 -19.33 -2.37
CA ALA A 275 3.32 -17.93 -2.17
C ALA A 275 4.54 -17.11 -2.60
N VAL A 276 4.33 -16.12 -3.47
CA VAL A 276 5.35 -15.13 -3.80
C VAL A 276 5.04 -13.85 -3.01
N THR A 277 6.04 -13.34 -2.27
CA THR A 277 5.79 -12.26 -1.34
C THR A 277 5.61 -10.90 -2.02
N ASN A 278 4.58 -10.17 -1.57
CA ASN A 278 4.31 -8.79 -1.96
C ASN A 278 3.70 -8.03 -0.77
N PRO A 279 4.52 -7.44 0.12
CA PRO A 279 4.04 -6.91 1.39
C PRO A 279 3.13 -5.70 1.22
N ALA A 280 1.92 -5.75 1.74
CA ALA A 280 1.01 -4.60 1.84
C ALA A 280 1.60 -3.49 2.74
N THR A 281 2.48 -3.87 3.64
CA THR A 281 3.23 -2.97 4.53
C THR A 281 4.18 -2.02 3.79
N ILE A 282 4.27 -2.12 2.47
CA ILE A 282 4.92 -1.14 1.60
C ILE A 282 4.30 0.27 1.72
N GLY A 283 3.06 0.39 2.16
CA GLY A 283 2.45 1.68 2.52
C GLY A 283 3.20 2.37 3.67
N GLY A 284 3.59 1.60 4.70
CA GLY A 284 4.45 2.07 5.80
C GLY A 284 5.84 2.46 5.33
N VAL A 285 6.44 1.67 4.41
CA VAL A 285 7.71 2.02 3.76
C VAL A 285 7.62 3.39 3.08
N GLY A 286 6.57 3.62 2.29
CA GLY A 286 6.34 4.91 1.63
C GLY A 286 6.16 6.06 2.62
N THR A 287 5.51 5.80 3.76
CA THR A 287 5.34 6.78 4.84
C THR A 287 6.67 7.12 5.49
N SER A 288 7.49 6.13 5.82
CA SER A 288 8.83 6.33 6.39
C SER A 288 9.71 7.17 5.46
N ILE A 289 9.74 6.84 4.15
CA ILE A 289 10.46 7.62 3.14
C ILE A 289 9.94 9.07 3.08
N ALA A 290 8.62 9.25 3.07
CA ALA A 290 8.02 10.59 3.04
C ALA A 290 8.45 11.43 4.24
N LEU A 291 8.45 10.84 5.44
CA LEU A 291 8.87 11.50 6.68
C LEU A 291 10.35 11.85 6.68
N ASP A 292 11.20 10.96 6.20
CA ASP A 292 12.63 11.23 6.09
C ASP A 292 12.92 12.39 5.13
N VAL A 293 12.21 12.46 4.01
CA VAL A 293 12.32 13.60 3.07
C VAL A 293 11.82 14.90 3.70
N LEU A 294 10.69 14.87 4.44
CA LEU A 294 10.15 16.03 5.14
C LEU A 294 11.07 16.53 6.26
N ASP A 295 11.83 15.62 6.87
CA ASP A 295 12.86 15.95 7.86
C ASP A 295 14.19 16.43 7.23
N GLY A 296 14.24 16.55 5.88
CA GLY A 296 15.44 17.01 5.16
C GLY A 296 16.54 15.96 5.01
N LYS A 297 16.25 14.68 5.26
CA LYS A 297 17.21 13.61 5.07
C LYS A 297 17.41 13.27 3.59
N GLN A 298 18.61 12.83 3.24
CA GLN A 298 18.88 12.26 1.93
C GLN A 298 18.43 10.80 1.90
N VAL A 299 17.50 10.49 0.98
CA VAL A 299 17.01 9.12 0.77
C VAL A 299 17.16 8.73 -0.71
N PRO A 300 17.37 7.45 -1.02
CA PRO A 300 17.32 6.96 -2.39
C PRO A 300 15.99 7.29 -3.06
N ARG A 301 16.02 7.57 -4.37
CA ARG A 301 14.79 7.81 -5.13
C ARG A 301 13.93 6.57 -5.26
N GLU A 302 14.53 5.41 -5.18
CA GLU A 302 13.87 4.12 -5.29
C GLU A 302 14.28 3.22 -4.12
N ALA A 303 13.28 2.63 -3.47
CA ALA A 303 13.40 1.54 -2.52
C ALA A 303 12.77 0.29 -3.15
N LEU A 304 13.61 -0.61 -3.64
CA LEU A 304 13.19 -1.84 -4.30
C LEU A 304 13.22 -2.99 -3.29
N LEU A 305 12.06 -3.60 -3.04
CA LEU A 305 11.94 -4.80 -2.22
C LEU A 305 12.12 -6.03 -3.11
N THR A 306 12.71 -7.07 -2.54
CA THR A 306 12.97 -8.34 -3.25
C THR A 306 11.93 -9.38 -2.86
N PRO A 307 11.10 -9.87 -3.79
CA PRO A 307 10.14 -10.92 -3.51
C PRO A 307 10.84 -12.24 -3.19
N GLN A 308 10.19 -13.05 -2.36
CA GLN A 308 10.61 -14.40 -1.98
C GLN A 308 9.55 -15.40 -2.39
N VAL A 309 9.95 -16.66 -2.54
CA VAL A 309 9.03 -17.78 -2.78
C VAL A 309 9.00 -18.64 -1.54
N TRP A 310 7.80 -18.87 -1.00
CA TRP A 310 7.57 -19.74 0.14
C TRP A 310 6.65 -20.89 -0.27
N ASP A 311 7.15 -22.09 -0.23
CA ASP A 311 6.37 -23.32 -0.42
C ASP A 311 6.48 -24.24 0.80
N TYR A 312 5.69 -25.30 0.85
CA TYR A 312 5.70 -26.21 1.98
C TYR A 312 7.01 -26.99 2.11
N ASP A 313 7.64 -27.34 1.00
CA ASP A 313 8.80 -28.24 0.99
C ASP A 313 10.10 -27.52 1.39
N THR A 314 10.24 -26.24 1.00
CA THR A 314 11.48 -25.46 1.19
C THR A 314 11.34 -24.26 2.09
N GLY A 315 10.11 -23.78 2.32
CA GLY A 315 9.80 -22.55 3.04
C GLY A 315 8.75 -22.68 4.14
N LYS A 316 8.52 -23.90 4.66
CA LYS A 316 7.48 -24.16 5.67
C LYS A 316 7.61 -23.25 6.89
N ASP A 317 8.83 -23.04 7.39
CA ASP A 317 9.07 -22.16 8.54
C ASP A 317 8.62 -20.71 8.27
N GLN A 318 8.75 -20.24 7.01
CA GLN A 318 8.27 -18.93 6.60
C GLN A 318 6.75 -18.88 6.54
N LEU A 319 6.11 -19.94 6.03
CA LEU A 319 4.65 -20.05 6.04
C LEU A 319 4.10 -20.01 7.47
N GLU A 320 4.67 -20.83 8.39
CA GLU A 320 4.25 -20.89 9.79
C GLU A 320 4.49 -19.56 10.54
N LYS A 321 5.66 -18.94 10.32
CA LYS A 321 6.03 -17.67 10.96
C LYS A 321 5.12 -16.51 10.55
N ASN A 322 4.65 -16.51 9.33
CA ASN A 322 3.92 -15.39 8.74
C ASN A 322 2.41 -15.64 8.62
N TYR A 323 1.88 -16.76 9.09
CA TYR A 323 0.45 -17.04 9.20
C TYR A 323 -0.11 -16.52 10.52
N PHE A 324 -1.23 -15.82 10.46
CA PHE A 324 -1.92 -15.25 11.63
C PHE A 324 -3.37 -15.73 11.66
N ALA A 325 -3.68 -16.69 12.54
CA ALA A 325 -4.96 -17.38 12.58
C ALA A 325 -6.19 -16.48 12.75
N ASP A 326 -6.04 -15.36 13.46
CA ASP A 326 -7.15 -14.44 13.80
C ASP A 326 -7.20 -13.20 12.88
N ARG A 327 -6.60 -13.28 11.67
CA ARG A 327 -6.52 -12.14 10.76
C ARG A 327 -7.34 -12.36 9.50
N ASP A 328 -7.63 -11.25 8.83
CA ASP A 328 -8.37 -11.28 7.57
C ASP A 328 -7.66 -12.21 6.57
N PRO A 329 -8.39 -13.11 5.91
CA PRO A 329 -7.83 -14.06 4.96
C PRO A 329 -7.09 -13.41 3.79
N THR A 330 -7.42 -12.17 3.49
CA THR A 330 -6.91 -11.44 2.32
C THR A 330 -5.71 -10.54 2.61
N TYR A 331 -5.32 -10.39 3.89
CA TYR A 331 -4.16 -9.59 4.27
C TYR A 331 -2.86 -10.27 3.84
N SER A 332 -1.88 -9.45 3.48
CA SER A 332 -0.50 -9.91 3.25
C SER A 332 0.12 -10.41 4.55
N SER A 333 0.92 -11.42 4.45
CA SER A 333 1.54 -12.06 5.60
C SER A 333 2.76 -11.31 6.16
N GLN A 334 3.39 -10.45 5.36
CA GLN A 334 4.55 -9.67 5.78
C GLN A 334 4.13 -8.39 6.51
N VAL A 335 4.05 -8.47 7.83
CA VAL A 335 3.57 -7.37 8.69
C VAL A 335 4.61 -6.26 8.95
N GLN A 336 5.86 -6.46 8.56
CA GLN A 336 6.95 -5.48 8.70
C GLN A 336 7.94 -5.58 7.55
N VAL A 337 8.55 -4.44 7.20
CA VAL A 337 9.66 -4.32 6.23
C VAL A 337 10.81 -3.55 6.86
N THR A 338 11.83 -4.27 7.32
CA THR A 338 13.05 -3.66 7.87
C THR A 338 13.90 -3.05 6.75
N PRO A 339 14.49 -1.86 6.92
CA PRO A 339 14.52 -1.03 8.14
C PRO A 339 13.41 0.05 8.18
N TYR A 340 12.41 -0.02 7.34
CA TYR A 340 11.49 1.09 7.08
C TYR A 340 10.30 1.18 8.05
N THR A 341 9.73 0.03 8.48
CA THR A 341 8.52 0.03 9.30
C THR A 341 8.86 -0.19 10.77
N HIS A 342 8.22 0.60 11.65
CA HIS A 342 8.55 0.65 13.09
C HIS A 342 7.40 0.26 14.00
N TYR A 343 6.18 0.07 13.45
CA TYR A 343 5.01 -0.37 14.21
C TYR A 343 5.06 -1.87 14.52
N THR A 344 4.27 -2.29 15.51
CA THR A 344 4.06 -3.71 15.82
C THR A 344 2.92 -4.30 14.96
N PRO A 345 2.83 -5.63 14.83
CA PRO A 345 1.69 -6.26 14.17
C PRO A 345 0.33 -5.81 14.74
N GLU A 346 0.21 -5.65 16.06
CA GLU A 346 -1.01 -5.19 16.72
C GLU A 346 -1.38 -3.77 16.31
N GLN A 347 -0.39 -2.88 16.16
CA GLN A 347 -0.60 -1.50 15.69
C GLN A 347 -1.03 -1.47 14.22
N LEU A 348 -0.43 -2.32 13.37
CA LEU A 348 -0.86 -2.49 11.98
C LEU A 348 -2.33 -2.91 11.91
N PHE A 349 -2.67 -3.98 12.64
CA PHE A 349 -4.01 -4.56 12.60
C PHE A 349 -5.09 -3.72 13.30
N ALA A 350 -4.70 -2.85 14.22
CA ALA A 350 -5.62 -1.86 14.78
C ALA A 350 -6.08 -0.82 13.74
N CYS A 351 -5.31 -0.64 12.68
CA CYS A 351 -5.58 0.27 11.55
C CYS A 351 -5.91 1.72 12.00
N LYS A 352 -5.28 2.18 13.07
CA LYS A 352 -5.49 3.52 13.64
C LYS A 352 -4.39 4.47 13.22
N GLY A 353 -4.80 5.64 12.77
CA GLY A 353 -3.93 6.76 12.47
C GLY A 353 -3.87 7.80 13.60
N PRO A 354 -2.97 8.80 13.46
CA PRO A 354 -2.91 9.91 14.40
C PRO A 354 -4.25 10.65 14.47
N GLY A 355 -4.80 10.77 15.69
CA GLY A 355 -6.07 11.46 15.96
C GLY A 355 -7.34 10.61 15.76
N GLU A 356 -7.19 9.29 15.56
CA GLU A 356 -8.31 8.34 15.43
C GLU A 356 -8.52 7.50 16.70
#